data_ffc30db21efca13a3f72c11ebcc9d026
#
_entry.id   ffc30db21efca13a3f72c11ebcc9d026
#
_cell.length_a   1.000
_cell.length_b   1.000
_cell.length_c   1.000
_cell.angle_alpha   90.00
_cell.angle_beta   90.00
_cell.angle_gamma   90.00
#
_symmetry.space_group_name_H-M   'P 1'
#
loop_
_entity.id
_entity.type
_entity.pdbx_description
1 polymer ?
#
loop_
_entity_poly.entity_id
_entity_poly.type
_entity_poly.pdbx_seq_one_letter_code
_entity_poly.pdbx_strand_id
1 'polypeptide(L)'
;MLRFIFFILLIFGANNSSFSEPQRLRLSTTTSTENSGLLARLHPPFEKKYNVKISVIAVGTGKAIRLAKNGDVDVILVHAPKAELKFIQEGYGIERLPVMHNDYVIVGPENDPAKLKYSKNIKDAMSRLVRAEHLFISRGDDSGTHKKENSLWEMIEHQPKGKWYLSVGQGMGQALIMADNKQAYTLSDRSTYLAYHNKIELDIVFENDYQLINPYHVIIVSPKIHPHVNLNLAKKYVEFIRSQKGQ
;
A
#
# COMPACT_ATOMS: atom_id res chain seq x y z
N MET A 1 17.14 36.70 -76.89
CA MET A 1 16.07 35.81 -76.34
C MET A 1 16.55 35.27 -74.97
N LEU A 2 16.06 35.87 -73.88
CA LEU A 2 16.44 35.53 -72.48
C LEU A 2 15.32 34.70 -71.89
N ARG A 3 15.61 33.41 -71.60
CA ARG A 3 14.65 32.50 -70.96
C ARG A 3 14.80 32.63 -69.45
N PHE A 4 13.79 33.17 -68.78
CA PHE A 4 13.63 33.12 -67.32
C PHE A 4 13.11 31.77 -66.94
N ILE A 5 13.89 31.01 -66.08
CA ILE A 5 13.44 29.80 -65.45
C ILE A 5 12.95 30.16 -64.04
N PHE A 6 11.63 30.02 -63.82
CA PHE A 6 11.00 30.19 -62.51
C PHE A 6 11.22 28.92 -61.69
N PHE A 7 11.99 29.00 -60.62
CA PHE A 7 12.14 27.91 -59.65
C PHE A 7 11.04 28.07 -58.59
N ILE A 8 10.04 27.18 -58.60
CA ILE A 8 9.02 27.09 -57.56
C ILE A 8 9.59 26.28 -56.40
N LEU A 9 9.90 26.96 -55.27
CA LEU A 9 10.31 26.32 -54.03
C LEU A 9 9.04 25.80 -53.33
N LEU A 10 8.78 24.48 -53.40
CA LEU A 10 7.76 23.81 -52.61
C LEU A 10 8.29 23.66 -51.16
N ILE A 11 7.80 24.52 -50.25
CA ILE A 11 8.05 24.39 -48.82
C ILE A 11 7.13 23.29 -48.30
N PHE A 12 7.67 22.09 -48.13
CA PHE A 12 7.03 21.02 -47.35
C PHE A 12 7.07 21.43 -45.86
N GLY A 13 5.96 21.96 -45.37
CA GLY A 13 5.77 22.14 -43.94
C GLY A 13 5.72 20.79 -43.25
N ALA A 14 6.84 20.33 -42.65
CA ALA A 14 6.85 19.18 -41.77
C ALA A 14 6.06 19.55 -40.50
N ASN A 15 4.81 19.10 -40.44
CA ASN A 15 4.08 19.04 -39.17
C ASN A 15 4.77 18.07 -38.22
N ASN A 16 5.74 18.57 -37.46
CA ASN A 16 6.29 17.87 -36.32
C ASN A 16 5.19 17.80 -35.26
N SER A 17 4.37 16.75 -35.29
CA SER A 17 3.56 16.34 -34.16
C SER A 17 4.53 15.94 -33.04
N SER A 18 4.90 16.88 -32.19
CA SER A 18 5.62 16.60 -30.97
C SER A 18 4.75 15.67 -30.12
N PHE A 19 5.00 14.38 -30.20
CA PHE A 19 4.51 13.44 -29.20
C PHE A 19 5.22 13.81 -27.89
N SER A 20 4.57 14.66 -27.10
CA SER A 20 5.01 14.92 -25.73
C SER A 20 4.97 13.59 -24.98
N GLU A 21 6.09 13.17 -24.42
CA GLU A 21 6.09 12.01 -23.53
C GLU A 21 5.03 12.20 -22.44
N PRO A 22 4.28 11.13 -22.10
CA PRO A 22 3.24 11.25 -21.09
C PRO A 22 3.85 11.69 -19.76
N GLN A 23 3.22 12.66 -19.11
CA GLN A 23 3.64 13.10 -17.78
C GLN A 23 3.65 11.90 -16.81
N ARG A 24 4.55 11.92 -15.84
CA ARG A 24 4.65 10.88 -14.82
C ARG A 24 4.15 11.36 -13.48
N LEU A 25 3.34 10.54 -12.82
CA LEU A 25 3.03 10.64 -11.40
C LEU A 25 3.80 9.55 -10.66
N ARG A 26 4.63 9.93 -9.70
CA ARG A 26 5.39 8.99 -8.87
C ARG A 26 4.60 8.71 -7.59
N LEU A 27 4.23 7.46 -7.38
CA LEU A 27 3.44 7.02 -6.23
C LEU A 27 4.22 6.00 -5.42
N SER A 28 4.42 6.21 -4.12
CA SER A 28 4.81 5.13 -3.23
C SER A 28 3.62 4.60 -2.43
N THR A 29 3.61 3.30 -2.26
CA THR A 29 2.56 2.59 -1.53
C THR A 29 3.12 1.35 -0.83
N THR A 30 2.24 0.52 -0.25
CA THR A 30 2.66 -0.69 0.44
C THR A 30 2.60 -1.93 -0.46
N THR A 31 3.45 -2.93 -0.15
CA THR A 31 3.43 -4.22 -0.87
C THR A 31 2.08 -4.92 -0.71
N SER A 32 1.38 -4.74 0.41
CA SER A 32 0.04 -5.29 0.58
C SER A 32 -0.98 -4.62 -0.35
N THR A 33 -0.89 -3.30 -0.56
CA THR A 33 -1.75 -2.59 -1.53
C THR A 33 -1.50 -3.09 -2.96
N GLU A 34 -0.25 -3.31 -3.33
CA GLU A 34 0.11 -3.87 -4.65
C GLU A 34 -0.40 -5.30 -4.80
N ASN A 35 -0.13 -6.15 -3.81
CA ASN A 35 -0.50 -7.58 -3.82
C ASN A 35 -2.03 -7.81 -3.84
N SER A 36 -2.82 -6.83 -3.38
CA SER A 36 -4.29 -6.91 -3.45
C SER A 36 -4.85 -6.82 -4.87
N GLY A 37 -4.03 -6.40 -5.86
CA GLY A 37 -4.46 -6.19 -7.24
C GLY A 37 -5.28 -4.91 -7.46
N LEU A 38 -5.51 -4.10 -6.43
CA LEU A 38 -6.29 -2.87 -6.50
C LEU A 38 -5.75 -1.88 -7.54
N LEU A 39 -4.43 -1.63 -7.52
CA LEU A 39 -3.81 -0.61 -8.37
C LEU A 39 -3.90 -0.95 -9.85
N ALA A 40 -3.82 -2.23 -10.20
CA ALA A 40 -3.96 -2.70 -11.58
C ALA A 40 -5.34 -2.38 -12.19
N ARG A 41 -6.36 -2.22 -11.36
CA ARG A 41 -7.72 -1.81 -11.79
C ARG A 41 -7.93 -0.30 -11.68
N LEU A 42 -7.36 0.33 -10.66
CA LEU A 42 -7.57 1.75 -10.34
C LEU A 42 -6.82 2.68 -11.30
N HIS A 43 -5.58 2.34 -11.68
CA HIS A 43 -4.71 3.27 -12.42
C HIS A 43 -5.05 3.44 -13.91
N PRO A 44 -5.39 2.39 -14.70
CA PRO A 44 -5.58 2.54 -16.14
C PRO A 44 -6.63 3.59 -16.55
N PRO A 45 -7.80 3.73 -15.86
CA PRO A 45 -8.75 4.79 -16.18
C PRO A 45 -8.20 6.20 -15.97
N PHE A 46 -7.38 6.40 -14.92
CA PHE A 46 -6.73 7.68 -14.65
C PHE A 46 -5.66 7.99 -15.70
N GLU A 47 -4.78 7.04 -15.98
CA GLU A 47 -3.70 7.16 -16.97
C GLU A 47 -4.27 7.54 -18.35
N LYS A 48 -5.34 6.86 -18.77
CA LYS A 48 -6.03 7.15 -20.04
C LYS A 48 -6.67 8.54 -20.03
N LYS A 49 -7.36 8.92 -18.92
CA LYS A 49 -8.07 10.21 -18.83
C LYS A 49 -7.12 11.41 -18.94
N TYR A 50 -5.95 11.33 -18.33
CA TYR A 50 -5.04 12.46 -18.20
C TYR A 50 -3.80 12.35 -19.12
N ASN A 51 -3.71 11.31 -19.93
CA ASN A 51 -2.52 10.98 -20.75
C ASN A 51 -1.23 11.01 -19.92
N VAL A 52 -1.21 10.27 -18.84
CA VAL A 52 -0.11 10.19 -17.88
C VAL A 52 0.27 8.75 -17.59
N LYS A 53 1.45 8.54 -17.02
CA LYS A 53 1.89 7.25 -16.51
C LYS A 53 2.08 7.32 -15.00
N ILE A 54 1.51 6.37 -14.25
CA ILE A 54 1.76 6.24 -12.81
C ILE A 54 2.92 5.27 -12.59
N SER A 55 4.00 5.79 -11.99
CA SER A 55 5.14 4.95 -11.57
C SER A 55 4.96 4.57 -10.11
N VAL A 56 4.62 3.30 -9.86
CA VAL A 56 4.37 2.78 -8.51
C VAL A 56 5.65 2.21 -7.91
N ILE A 57 5.93 2.56 -6.66
CA ILE A 57 6.98 1.97 -5.83
C ILE A 57 6.29 1.33 -4.63
N ALA A 58 6.09 0.01 -4.69
CA ALA A 58 5.47 -0.77 -3.63
C ALA A 58 6.52 -1.32 -2.66
N VAL A 59 6.51 -0.82 -1.41
CA VAL A 59 7.48 -1.15 -0.36
C VAL A 59 6.79 -1.16 1.01
N GLY A 60 7.51 -1.45 2.11
CA GLY A 60 6.95 -1.28 3.45
C GLY A 60 6.64 0.20 3.76
N THR A 61 5.63 0.47 4.60
CA THR A 61 5.16 1.84 4.92
C THR A 61 6.29 2.78 5.34
N GLY A 62 7.20 2.32 6.19
CA GLY A 62 8.34 3.14 6.63
C GLY A 62 9.23 3.58 5.47
N LYS A 63 9.49 2.68 4.50
CA LYS A 63 10.25 3.00 3.29
C LYS A 63 9.47 3.90 2.34
N ALA A 64 8.15 3.68 2.17
CA ALA A 64 7.29 4.54 1.36
C ALA A 64 7.30 6.00 1.87
N ILE A 65 7.19 6.19 3.19
CA ILE A 65 7.27 7.51 3.82
C ILE A 65 8.67 8.12 3.68
N ARG A 66 9.75 7.32 3.77
CA ARG A 66 11.13 7.81 3.55
C ARG A 66 11.32 8.32 2.12
N LEU A 67 10.84 7.60 1.11
CA LEU A 67 10.88 8.06 -0.28
C LEU A 67 10.17 9.41 -0.45
N ALA A 68 9.02 9.58 0.21
CA ALA A 68 8.29 10.85 0.19
C ALA A 68 9.04 11.98 0.92
N LYS A 69 9.69 11.69 2.06
CA LYS A 69 10.53 12.66 2.77
C LYS A 69 11.73 13.13 1.94
N ASN A 70 12.26 12.25 1.10
CA ASN A 70 13.35 12.59 0.17
C ASN A 70 12.88 13.34 -1.09
N GLY A 71 11.56 13.38 -1.36
CA GLY A 71 11.01 13.95 -2.61
C GLY A 71 11.08 13.01 -3.81
N ASP A 72 11.35 11.71 -3.60
CA ASP A 72 11.45 10.72 -4.67
C ASP A 72 10.10 10.41 -5.32
N VAL A 73 9.00 10.77 -4.65
CA VAL A 73 7.60 10.55 -5.10
C VAL A 73 6.76 11.80 -4.94
N ASP A 74 5.64 11.88 -5.67
CA ASP A 74 4.70 13.00 -5.64
C ASP A 74 3.55 12.75 -4.65
N VAL A 75 3.19 11.46 -4.46
CA VAL A 75 2.04 11.03 -3.65
C VAL A 75 2.40 9.74 -2.91
N ILE A 76 1.85 9.59 -1.72
CA ILE A 76 1.86 8.29 -1.00
C ILE A 76 0.44 7.81 -0.75
N LEU A 77 0.23 6.50 -0.84
CA LEU A 77 -1.02 5.81 -0.48
C LEU A 77 -0.68 4.73 0.54
N VAL A 78 -0.98 5.00 1.80
CA VAL A 78 -0.53 4.19 2.95
C VAL A 78 -1.62 4.03 4.01
N HIS A 79 -1.40 3.15 4.99
CA HIS A 79 -2.37 2.78 6.01
C HIS A 79 -1.73 2.63 7.41
N ALA A 80 -0.98 3.64 7.84
CA ALA A 80 -0.36 3.70 9.16
C ALA A 80 -0.57 5.07 9.81
N PRO A 81 -1.76 5.35 10.35
CA PRO A 81 -2.19 6.69 10.77
C PRO A 81 -1.19 7.45 11.65
N LYS A 82 -0.55 6.80 12.64
CA LYS A 82 0.45 7.45 13.49
C LYS A 82 1.66 7.97 12.69
N ALA A 83 2.18 7.16 11.75
CA ALA A 83 3.32 7.53 10.92
C ALA A 83 2.94 8.62 9.89
N GLU A 84 1.72 8.55 9.35
CA GLU A 84 1.17 9.55 8.42
C GLU A 84 0.99 10.91 9.08
N LEU A 85 0.42 10.94 10.28
CA LEU A 85 0.26 12.18 11.07
C LEU A 85 1.61 12.81 11.39
N LYS A 86 2.59 11.99 11.78
CA LYS A 86 3.97 12.48 12.00
C LYS A 86 4.57 13.09 10.72
N PHE A 87 4.37 12.45 9.56
CA PHE A 87 4.84 12.96 8.27
C PHE A 87 4.23 14.35 7.93
N ILE A 88 2.93 14.54 8.21
CA ILE A 88 2.24 15.83 8.07
C ILE A 88 2.79 16.86 9.07
N GLN A 89 2.91 16.52 10.36
CA GLN A 89 3.40 17.42 11.41
C GLN A 89 4.83 17.92 11.14
N GLU A 90 5.67 17.09 10.55
CA GLU A 90 7.02 17.44 10.13
C GLU A 90 7.06 18.31 8.85
N GLY A 91 5.90 18.59 8.22
CA GLY A 91 5.75 19.46 7.05
C GLY A 91 6.06 18.81 5.70
N TYR A 92 6.40 17.51 5.68
CA TYR A 92 6.73 16.79 4.43
C TYR A 92 5.53 16.47 3.55
N GLY A 93 4.33 16.47 4.09
CA GLY A 93 3.10 16.16 3.35
C GLY A 93 2.04 17.23 3.53
N ILE A 94 1.16 17.32 2.55
CA ILE A 94 -0.06 18.13 2.57
C ILE A 94 -1.26 17.25 2.22
N GLU A 95 -2.46 17.68 2.62
CA GLU A 95 -3.72 17.01 2.23
C GLU A 95 -3.75 15.50 2.54
N ARG A 96 -3.60 15.12 3.81
CA ARG A 96 -3.85 13.75 4.25
C ARG A 96 -5.35 13.46 4.21
N LEU A 97 -5.79 12.69 3.21
CA LEU A 97 -7.21 12.47 2.93
C LEU A 97 -7.56 10.97 2.97
N PRO A 98 -8.69 10.58 3.58
CA PRO A 98 -9.14 9.20 3.57
C PRO A 98 -9.53 8.78 2.15
N VAL A 99 -9.19 7.54 1.79
CA VAL A 99 -9.53 6.95 0.49
C VAL A 99 -10.49 5.79 0.67
N MET A 100 -10.13 4.84 1.49
CA MET A 100 -10.86 3.59 1.71
C MET A 100 -10.48 3.00 3.06
N HIS A 101 -11.12 1.93 3.44
CA HIS A 101 -10.67 1.06 4.51
C HIS A 101 -10.90 -0.39 4.12
N ASN A 102 -10.06 -1.27 4.64
CA ASN A 102 -10.34 -2.67 4.82
C ASN A 102 -10.10 -3.02 6.30
N ASP A 103 -10.01 -4.28 6.62
CA ASP A 103 -9.65 -4.71 7.95
C ASP A 103 -8.43 -5.65 7.92
N TYR A 104 -7.87 -5.84 9.10
CA TYR A 104 -6.94 -6.92 9.34
C TYR A 104 -7.70 -8.16 9.80
N VAL A 105 -7.14 -9.31 9.49
CA VAL A 105 -7.60 -10.62 9.94
C VAL A 105 -6.43 -11.40 10.53
N ILE A 106 -6.69 -12.25 11.51
CA ILE A 106 -5.72 -13.27 11.90
C ILE A 106 -6.07 -14.52 11.12
N VAL A 107 -5.11 -15.00 10.37
CA VAL A 107 -5.22 -16.27 9.64
C VAL A 107 -4.37 -17.33 10.33
N GLY A 108 -4.78 -18.58 10.22
CA GLY A 108 -4.10 -19.69 10.85
C GLY A 108 -4.59 -21.03 10.34
N PRO A 109 -4.05 -22.15 10.86
CA PRO A 109 -4.45 -23.50 10.48
C PRO A 109 -5.96 -23.73 10.69
N GLU A 110 -6.58 -24.51 9.82
CA GLU A 110 -8.02 -24.82 9.87
C GLU A 110 -8.45 -25.40 11.23
N ASN A 111 -7.61 -26.25 11.83
CA ASN A 111 -7.85 -26.87 13.13
C ASN A 111 -7.70 -25.94 14.34
N ASP A 112 -7.23 -24.70 14.11
CA ASP A 112 -7.14 -23.60 15.08
C ASP A 112 -6.63 -24.05 16.48
N PRO A 113 -5.40 -24.53 16.62
CA PRO A 113 -4.90 -25.09 17.88
C PRO A 113 -4.87 -24.08 19.04
N ALA A 114 -4.73 -22.79 18.76
CA ALA A 114 -4.83 -21.71 19.76
C ALA A 114 -6.28 -21.31 20.09
N LYS A 115 -7.28 -21.87 19.39
CA LYS A 115 -8.72 -21.63 19.58
C LYS A 115 -9.12 -20.17 19.44
N LEU A 116 -8.57 -19.47 18.42
CA LEU A 116 -8.85 -18.06 18.17
C LEU A 116 -10.29 -17.83 17.72
N LYS A 117 -10.91 -18.80 17.01
CA LYS A 117 -12.33 -18.77 16.60
C LYS A 117 -13.29 -18.58 17.78
N TYR A 118 -12.87 -18.90 19.01
CA TYR A 118 -13.67 -18.75 20.25
C TYR A 118 -13.32 -17.47 21.03
N SER A 119 -12.55 -16.56 20.47
CA SER A 119 -12.14 -15.33 21.14
C SER A 119 -13.28 -14.31 21.18
N LYS A 120 -13.43 -13.63 22.32
CA LYS A 120 -14.47 -12.60 22.52
C LYS A 120 -14.14 -11.26 21.82
N ASN A 121 -12.87 -10.98 21.68
CA ASN A 121 -12.33 -9.76 21.08
C ASN A 121 -10.85 -9.97 20.72
N ILE A 122 -10.24 -8.98 20.07
CA ILE A 122 -8.83 -9.08 19.64
C ILE A 122 -7.86 -9.24 20.81
N LYS A 123 -8.12 -8.64 21.97
CA LYS A 123 -7.27 -8.84 23.19
C LYS A 123 -7.26 -10.30 23.64
N ASP A 124 -8.44 -10.95 23.64
CA ASP A 124 -8.56 -12.37 23.98
C ASP A 124 -7.84 -13.23 22.93
N ALA A 125 -8.00 -12.93 21.63
CA ALA A 125 -7.31 -13.63 20.54
C ALA A 125 -5.78 -13.56 20.71
N MET A 126 -5.23 -12.36 20.90
CA MET A 126 -3.79 -12.16 21.11
C MET A 126 -3.31 -12.87 22.38
N SER A 127 -4.08 -12.84 23.46
CA SER A 127 -3.74 -13.54 24.71
C SER A 127 -3.76 -15.07 24.56
N ARG A 128 -4.64 -15.60 23.69
CA ARG A 128 -4.65 -17.05 23.37
C ARG A 128 -3.41 -17.46 22.58
N LEU A 129 -2.94 -16.65 21.62
CA LEU A 129 -1.68 -16.89 20.91
C LEU A 129 -0.51 -17.01 21.88
N VAL A 130 -0.41 -16.07 22.84
CA VAL A 130 0.64 -16.10 23.87
C VAL A 130 0.57 -17.39 24.72
N ARG A 131 -0.63 -17.76 25.19
CA ARG A 131 -0.79 -18.96 26.04
C ARG A 131 -0.51 -20.27 25.29
N ALA A 132 -0.86 -20.30 24.00
CA ALA A 132 -0.67 -21.51 23.20
C ALA A 132 0.79 -21.68 22.74
N GLU A 133 1.57 -20.59 22.71
CA GLU A 133 2.92 -20.55 22.09
C GLU A 133 2.97 -21.24 20.72
N HIS A 134 1.82 -21.23 20.01
CA HIS A 134 1.75 -21.78 18.66
C HIS A 134 2.41 -20.81 17.67
N LEU A 135 3.07 -21.37 16.66
CA LEU A 135 3.90 -20.61 15.74
C LEU A 135 3.15 -19.42 15.13
N PHE A 136 3.73 -18.26 15.23
CA PHE A 136 3.25 -17.00 14.66
C PHE A 136 4.31 -16.40 13.74
N ILE A 137 3.91 -16.09 12.50
CA ILE A 137 4.75 -15.43 11.52
C ILE A 137 4.45 -13.94 11.54
N SER A 138 5.44 -13.16 11.96
CA SER A 138 5.42 -11.70 11.87
C SER A 138 6.11 -11.24 10.59
N ARG A 139 5.56 -10.21 9.96
CA ARG A 139 6.23 -9.58 8.81
C ARG A 139 7.61 -9.04 9.15
N GLY A 140 7.77 -8.38 10.29
CA GLY A 140 9.05 -7.85 10.78
C GLY A 140 9.74 -6.83 9.87
N ASP A 141 9.00 -6.14 8.97
CA ASP A 141 9.52 -5.32 7.86
C ASP A 141 9.20 -3.82 7.97
N ASP A 142 8.79 -3.36 9.15
CA ASP A 142 8.35 -1.96 9.41
C ASP A 142 7.15 -1.51 8.54
N SER A 143 6.37 -2.45 7.99
CA SER A 143 5.15 -2.17 7.22
C SER A 143 3.99 -1.71 8.10
N GLY A 144 2.90 -1.27 7.46
CA GLY A 144 1.65 -0.96 8.16
C GLY A 144 1.08 -2.15 8.92
N THR A 145 1.15 -3.37 8.34
CA THR A 145 0.74 -4.60 9.00
C THR A 145 1.62 -4.92 10.21
N HIS A 146 2.94 -4.80 10.08
CA HIS A 146 3.86 -4.99 11.21
C HIS A 146 3.63 -3.96 12.33
N LYS A 147 3.38 -2.69 11.97
CA LYS A 147 3.02 -1.66 12.96
C LYS A 147 1.69 -1.95 13.65
N LYS A 148 0.71 -2.45 12.93
CA LYS A 148 -0.57 -2.91 13.50
C LYS A 148 -0.35 -4.09 14.45
N GLU A 149 0.38 -5.10 14.02
CA GLU A 149 0.73 -6.26 14.85
C GLU A 149 1.37 -5.81 16.17
N ASN A 150 2.40 -4.97 16.12
CA ASN A 150 3.05 -4.44 17.31
C ASN A 150 2.07 -3.69 18.22
N SER A 151 1.13 -2.91 17.66
CA SER A 151 0.11 -2.24 18.47
C SER A 151 -0.87 -3.21 19.15
N LEU A 152 -1.11 -4.39 18.58
CA LEU A 152 -1.93 -5.43 19.18
C LEU A 152 -1.18 -6.14 20.33
N TRP A 153 0.12 -6.39 20.18
CA TRP A 153 0.97 -6.91 21.26
C TRP A 153 1.09 -5.90 22.42
N GLU A 154 1.31 -4.62 22.11
CA GLU A 154 1.31 -3.53 23.11
C GLU A 154 -0.01 -3.45 23.89
N MET A 155 -1.16 -3.66 23.22
CA MET A 155 -2.49 -3.61 23.83
C MET A 155 -2.69 -4.66 24.94
N ILE A 156 -2.00 -5.78 24.87
CA ILE A 156 -1.99 -6.82 25.88
C ILE A 156 -0.72 -6.81 26.76
N GLU A 157 0.06 -5.72 26.68
CA GLU A 157 1.30 -5.51 27.45
C GLU A 157 2.30 -6.67 27.27
N HIS A 158 2.32 -7.26 26.07
CA HIS A 158 3.17 -8.41 25.77
C HIS A 158 4.17 -8.07 24.65
N GLN A 159 5.41 -8.50 24.81
CA GLN A 159 6.43 -8.46 23.79
C GLN A 159 6.74 -9.88 23.34
N PRO A 160 6.29 -10.30 22.15
CA PRO A 160 6.45 -11.68 21.70
C PRO A 160 7.93 -11.99 21.48
N LYS A 161 8.36 -13.14 21.96
CA LYS A 161 9.73 -13.66 21.86
C LYS A 161 9.75 -15.17 21.98
N GLY A 162 10.86 -15.78 21.57
CA GLY A 162 11.02 -17.23 21.66
C GLY A 162 10.77 -17.93 20.31
N LYS A 163 10.78 -19.25 20.35
CA LYS A 163 10.72 -20.07 19.12
C LYS A 163 9.38 -20.06 18.41
N TRP A 164 8.32 -19.66 19.10
CA TRP A 164 6.98 -19.58 18.53
C TRP A 164 6.71 -18.28 17.74
N TYR A 165 7.58 -17.28 17.83
CA TYR A 165 7.43 -16.01 17.13
C TYR A 165 8.57 -15.80 16.14
N LEU A 166 8.26 -15.82 14.83
CA LEU A 166 9.24 -15.68 13.77
C LEU A 166 9.02 -14.39 13.00
N SER A 167 9.96 -13.46 13.12
CA SER A 167 10.03 -12.24 12.31
C SER A 167 10.79 -12.52 11.02
N VAL A 168 10.09 -12.39 9.85
CA VAL A 168 10.62 -12.90 8.58
C VAL A 168 11.18 -11.82 7.65
N GLY A 169 10.94 -10.53 7.92
CA GLY A 169 11.43 -9.43 7.11
C GLY A 169 10.87 -9.40 5.68
N GLN A 170 9.65 -9.96 5.46
CA GLN A 170 9.10 -10.17 4.12
C GLN A 170 7.79 -9.39 3.90
N GLY A 171 7.42 -9.19 2.61
CA GLY A 171 6.11 -8.66 2.23
C GLY A 171 4.96 -9.61 2.60
N MET A 172 3.70 -9.07 2.64
CA MET A 172 2.54 -9.82 3.15
C MET A 172 2.29 -11.14 2.42
N GLY A 173 2.39 -11.15 1.08
CA GLY A 173 2.19 -12.39 0.32
C GLY A 173 3.17 -13.48 0.68
N GLN A 174 4.45 -13.16 0.87
CA GLN A 174 5.48 -14.13 1.30
C GLN A 174 5.28 -14.57 2.74
N ALA A 175 4.85 -13.65 3.62
CA ALA A 175 4.52 -13.98 5.00
C ALA A 175 3.34 -14.97 5.08
N LEU A 176 2.30 -14.79 4.24
CA LEU A 176 1.18 -15.73 4.12
C LEU A 176 1.62 -17.12 3.66
N ILE A 177 2.43 -17.20 2.59
CA ILE A 177 2.96 -18.48 2.09
C ILE A 177 3.82 -19.16 3.15
N MET A 178 4.65 -18.41 3.87
CA MET A 178 5.47 -18.99 4.95
C MET A 178 4.63 -19.47 6.13
N ALA A 179 3.59 -18.73 6.50
CA ALA A 179 2.65 -19.14 7.55
C ALA A 179 1.91 -20.41 7.13
N ASP A 180 1.49 -20.53 5.88
CA ASP A 180 0.85 -21.71 5.33
C ASP A 180 1.75 -22.94 5.39
N ASN A 181 2.95 -22.84 4.81
CA ASN A 181 3.94 -23.93 4.82
C ASN A 181 4.32 -24.42 6.23
N LYS A 182 4.17 -23.57 7.25
CA LYS A 182 4.48 -23.89 8.65
C LYS A 182 3.25 -24.16 9.51
N GLN A 183 2.05 -24.09 8.91
CA GLN A 183 0.78 -24.19 9.63
C GLN A 183 0.76 -23.25 10.84
N ALA A 184 1.15 -21.99 10.61
CA ALA A 184 1.34 -20.96 11.61
C ALA A 184 0.23 -19.90 11.53
N TYR A 185 0.07 -19.14 12.60
CA TYR A 185 -0.75 -17.93 12.60
C TYR A 185 0.01 -16.74 11.99
N THR A 186 -0.71 -15.80 11.40
CA THR A 186 -0.18 -14.49 10.99
C THR A 186 -1.29 -13.45 10.93
N LEU A 187 -0.91 -12.17 11.09
CA LEU A 187 -1.80 -11.04 10.83
C LEU A 187 -1.68 -10.65 9.36
N SER A 188 -2.81 -10.56 8.66
CA SER A 188 -2.87 -10.07 7.27
C SER A 188 -3.93 -9.00 7.11
N ASP A 189 -3.76 -8.09 6.17
CA ASP A 189 -4.92 -7.35 5.65
C ASP A 189 -5.80 -8.32 4.82
N ARG A 190 -7.12 -8.15 4.93
CA ARG A 190 -8.08 -9.04 4.26
C ARG A 190 -7.89 -9.07 2.74
N SER A 191 -7.55 -7.93 2.12
CA SER A 191 -7.42 -7.86 0.66
C SER A 191 -6.28 -8.75 0.15
N THR A 192 -5.13 -8.74 0.85
CA THR A 192 -4.01 -9.63 0.51
C THR A 192 -4.36 -11.08 0.79
N TYR A 193 -5.02 -11.39 1.90
CA TYR A 193 -5.49 -12.75 2.18
C TYR A 193 -6.40 -13.26 1.04
N LEU A 194 -7.41 -12.49 0.63
CA LEU A 194 -8.33 -12.86 -0.46
C LEU A 194 -7.61 -13.06 -1.79
N ALA A 195 -6.57 -12.27 -2.09
CA ALA A 195 -5.76 -12.44 -3.30
C ALA A 195 -4.90 -13.72 -3.28
N TYR A 196 -4.64 -14.27 -2.10
CA TYR A 196 -3.81 -15.46 -1.91
C TYR A 196 -4.61 -16.71 -1.50
N HIS A 197 -5.88 -16.61 -1.12
CA HIS A 197 -6.64 -17.69 -0.52
C HIS A 197 -6.70 -18.98 -1.37
N ASN A 198 -6.65 -18.88 -2.70
CA ASN A 198 -6.58 -20.03 -3.61
C ASN A 198 -5.17 -20.69 -3.69
N LYS A 199 -4.18 -20.13 -2.97
CA LYS A 199 -2.78 -20.58 -2.98
C LYS A 199 -2.30 -21.06 -1.62
N ILE A 200 -3.14 -20.96 -0.60
CA ILE A 200 -2.85 -21.31 0.79
C ILE A 200 -4.03 -22.05 1.39
N GLU A 201 -3.78 -22.87 2.40
CA GLU A 201 -4.78 -23.65 3.14
C GLU A 201 -5.19 -22.99 4.48
N LEU A 202 -4.61 -21.82 4.80
CA LEU A 202 -4.94 -21.09 6.02
C LEU A 202 -6.33 -20.47 5.95
N ASP A 203 -7.07 -20.57 7.06
CA ASP A 203 -8.37 -19.94 7.25
C ASP A 203 -8.28 -18.62 8.02
N ILE A 204 -9.34 -17.79 7.90
CA ILE A 204 -9.56 -16.70 8.84
C ILE A 204 -10.04 -17.30 10.17
N VAL A 205 -9.24 -17.13 11.21
CA VAL A 205 -9.52 -17.65 12.55
C VAL A 205 -9.95 -16.57 13.54
N PHE A 206 -9.73 -15.29 13.21
CA PHE A 206 -10.26 -14.15 13.97
C PHE A 206 -10.43 -12.92 13.09
N GLU A 207 -11.59 -12.25 13.22
CA GLU A 207 -11.98 -11.07 12.44
C GLU A 207 -13.05 -10.23 13.15
N ASN A 208 -13.55 -9.17 12.50
CA ASN A 208 -14.71 -8.37 12.92
C ASN A 208 -14.53 -7.63 14.26
N ASP A 209 -13.30 -7.24 14.60
CA ASP A 209 -13.03 -6.36 15.74
C ASP A 209 -12.72 -4.94 15.25
N TYR A 210 -13.27 -3.92 15.93
CA TYR A 210 -13.05 -2.52 15.56
C TYR A 210 -11.56 -2.11 15.59
N GLN A 211 -10.76 -2.76 16.43
CA GLN A 211 -9.32 -2.55 16.48
C GLN A 211 -8.61 -3.06 15.23
N LEU A 212 -9.25 -3.87 14.41
CA LEU A 212 -8.69 -4.41 13.17
C LEU A 212 -8.99 -3.53 11.95
N ILE A 213 -9.73 -2.45 12.09
CA ILE A 213 -9.97 -1.50 10.99
C ILE A 213 -8.64 -0.96 10.48
N ASN A 214 -8.50 -0.97 9.16
CA ASN A 214 -7.29 -0.59 8.43
C ASN A 214 -7.60 0.56 7.45
N PRO A 215 -7.56 1.82 7.90
CA PRO A 215 -7.87 2.95 7.06
C PRO A 215 -6.69 3.35 6.17
N TYR A 216 -6.96 3.58 4.90
CA TYR A 216 -6.00 4.04 3.90
C TYR A 216 -6.14 5.53 3.65
N HIS A 217 -5.00 6.21 3.59
CA HIS A 217 -4.95 7.63 3.27
C HIS A 217 -4.02 7.90 2.10
N VAL A 218 -4.40 8.85 1.28
CA VAL A 218 -3.54 9.45 0.29
C VAL A 218 -2.99 10.77 0.83
N ILE A 219 -1.69 11.01 0.59
CA ILE A 219 -1.01 12.22 1.06
C ILE A 219 -0.17 12.75 -0.09
N ILE A 220 -0.32 14.03 -0.40
CA ILE A 220 0.52 14.72 -1.38
C ILE A 220 1.82 15.14 -0.69
N VAL A 221 2.95 14.89 -1.33
CA VAL A 221 4.25 15.36 -0.86
C VAL A 221 4.33 16.88 -0.98
N SER A 222 4.89 17.53 0.02
CA SER A 222 4.89 18.99 0.15
C SER A 222 5.74 19.66 -0.95
N PRO A 223 5.15 20.47 -1.84
CA PRO A 223 5.91 21.21 -2.85
C PRO A 223 6.75 22.35 -2.22
N LYS A 224 6.45 22.74 -0.99
CA LYS A 224 7.24 23.73 -0.25
C LYS A 224 8.63 23.20 0.08
N ILE A 225 8.74 21.90 0.40
CA ILE A 225 10.02 21.24 0.70
C ILE A 225 10.64 20.70 -0.59
N HIS A 226 9.81 20.14 -1.49
CA HIS A 226 10.22 19.52 -2.74
C HIS A 226 9.57 20.21 -3.96
N PRO A 227 10.12 21.32 -4.46
CA PRO A 227 9.51 22.11 -5.56
C PRO A 227 9.30 21.34 -6.86
N HIS A 228 10.00 20.22 -7.07
CA HIS A 228 9.88 19.36 -8.25
C HIS A 228 8.70 18.37 -8.20
N VAL A 229 7.96 18.32 -7.10
CA VAL A 229 6.74 17.51 -6.99
C VAL A 229 5.69 18.01 -7.99
N ASN A 230 5.10 17.08 -8.73
CA ASN A 230 4.02 17.40 -9.67
C ASN A 230 2.70 17.62 -8.92
N LEU A 231 2.59 18.76 -8.22
CA LEU A 231 1.43 19.09 -7.39
C LEU A 231 0.10 19.02 -8.16
N ASN A 232 0.07 19.53 -9.40
CA ASN A 232 -1.15 19.56 -10.19
C ASN A 232 -1.64 18.13 -10.50
N LEU A 233 -0.73 17.27 -10.93
CA LEU A 233 -1.06 15.88 -11.23
C LEU A 233 -1.39 15.09 -9.96
N ALA A 234 -0.69 15.35 -8.85
CA ALA A 234 -0.99 14.77 -7.54
C ALA A 234 -2.41 15.10 -7.06
N LYS A 235 -2.85 16.36 -7.19
CA LYS A 235 -4.22 16.77 -6.87
C LYS A 235 -5.26 16.07 -7.74
N LYS A 236 -5.04 16.01 -9.05
CA LYS A 236 -5.94 15.27 -9.96
C LYS A 236 -6.05 13.78 -9.58
N TYR A 237 -4.94 13.16 -9.16
CA TYR A 237 -4.95 11.77 -8.71
C TYR A 237 -5.75 11.60 -7.42
N VAL A 238 -5.55 12.47 -6.44
CA VAL A 238 -6.30 12.49 -5.18
C VAL A 238 -7.80 12.64 -5.42
N GLU A 239 -8.20 13.60 -6.26
CA GLU A 239 -9.59 13.80 -6.65
C GLU A 239 -10.16 12.56 -7.34
N PHE A 240 -9.40 11.95 -8.26
CA PHE A 240 -9.85 10.76 -8.98
C PHE A 240 -10.09 9.58 -8.05
N ILE A 241 -9.12 9.20 -7.21
CA ILE A 241 -9.26 8.02 -6.34
C ILE A 241 -10.34 8.17 -5.26
N ARG A 242 -10.76 9.41 -4.97
CA ARG A 242 -11.83 9.73 -4.03
C ARG A 242 -13.17 10.04 -4.72
N SER A 243 -13.21 10.03 -6.02
CA SER A 243 -14.43 10.21 -6.80
C SER A 243 -15.25 8.92 -6.88
N GLN A 244 -16.52 9.02 -7.26
CA GLN A 244 -17.39 7.88 -7.48
C GLN A 244 -16.82 6.85 -8.49
N LYS A 245 -15.98 7.30 -9.42
CA LYS A 245 -15.30 6.40 -10.39
C LYS A 245 -14.08 5.68 -9.81
N GLY A 246 -13.47 6.24 -8.77
CA GLY A 246 -12.32 5.67 -8.09
C GLY A 246 -12.70 4.81 -6.89
N GLN A 247 -13.93 4.91 -6.42
CA GLN A 247 -14.51 4.10 -5.33
C GLN A 247 -15.32 2.94 -5.88
#